data_ea91e747ba6fa7bcd0618ceb8ba2cec6
#
_entry.id   ea91e747ba6fa7bcd0618ceb8ba2cec6
#
_cell.length_a   1.000
_cell.length_b   1.000
_cell.length_c   1.000
_cell.angle_alpha   90.00
_cell.angle_beta   90.00
_cell.angle_gamma   90.00
#
_symmetry.space_group_name_H-M   'P 1'
#
loop_
_entity.id
_entity.type
_entity.pdbx_description
1 polymer ?
#
loop_
_entity_poly.entity_id
_entity_poly.type
_entity_poly.pdbx_seq_one_letter_code
_entity_poly.pdbx_strand_id
1 'polypeptide(L)'
;KRSKTQNHKTEEQNINLHKFSSKLESISANHSKEKCAKNIRIALQAAGADVSKHPVAASDWGQTLEKNGYKKIKPAFNRPQEGDIYIIERTSGHTYGHIAGYTGNGWFSDFRQKTYAVYKEKDVKYSYYRLDS
;
A
#
# COMPACT_ATOMS: atom_id res chain seq x y z
N LYS A 1 22.90 -14.05 13.54
CA LYS A 1 22.52 -14.17 13.32
C LYS A 1 22.00 -14.22 13.08
N ARG A 2 21.66 -14.15 12.80
CA ARG A 2 20.94 -14.57 12.39
C ARG A 2 21.01 -14.40 11.95
N SER A 3 21.07 -14.55 11.54
CA SER A 3 20.80 -14.73 11.01
C SER A 3 20.80 -14.61 10.46
N LYS A 4 20.92 -14.65 10.00
CA LYS A 4 20.67 -14.82 9.47
C LYS A 4 20.48 -14.94 8.88
N THR A 5 20.53 -15.12 8.64
CA THR A 5 20.20 -15.54 8.11
C THR A 5 19.69 -15.63 7.78
N GLN A 6 19.35 -15.80 7.49
CA GLN A 6 18.78 -16.00 7.21
C GLN A 6 18.45 -15.56 6.73
N ASN A 7 18.30 -15.50 6.43
CA ASN A 7 17.97 -15.17 6.01
C ASN A 7 18.16 -14.31 5.50
N HIS A 8 18.67 -13.91 4.89
CA HIS A 8 19.17 -12.93 4.35
C HIS A 8 18.42 -12.17 3.39
N LYS A 9 18.03 -12.66 2.47
CA LYS A 9 17.05 -12.16 1.60
C LYS A 9 15.89 -11.54 2.34
N THR A 10 15.55 -12.14 3.44
CA THR A 10 14.57 -11.59 4.36
C THR A 10 14.97 -10.20 4.83
N GLU A 11 16.24 -10.00 5.03
CA GLU A 11 16.73 -8.69 5.46
C GLU A 11 16.50 -7.64 4.40
N GLU A 12 16.67 -8.00 3.13
CA GLU A 12 16.48 -7.08 2.04
C GLU A 12 15.03 -6.62 1.92
N GLN A 13 14.13 -7.45 2.37
CA GLN A 13 12.71 -7.16 2.29
C GLN A 13 12.12 -6.82 3.64
N ASN A 14 12.98 -6.48 4.58
CA ASN A 14 12.55 -6.21 5.94
C ASN A 14 12.00 -4.78 6.04
N ILE A 15 10.71 -4.66 5.84
CA ILE A 15 10.00 -3.40 5.85
C ILE A 15 9.50 -3.13 7.26
N ASN A 16 9.76 -1.94 7.77
CA ASN A 16 9.32 -1.54 9.10
C ASN A 16 7.91 -0.96 9.00
N LEU A 17 6.91 -1.77 9.33
CA LEU A 17 5.52 -1.36 9.18
C LEU A 17 5.13 -0.21 10.07
N HIS A 18 5.78 -0.08 11.23
CA HIS A 18 5.48 1.06 12.10
C HIS A 18 5.93 2.37 11.44
N LYS A 19 7.09 2.37 10.79
CA LYS A 19 7.55 3.54 10.05
C LYS A 19 6.66 3.84 8.86
N PHE A 20 6.18 2.78 8.19
CA PHE A 20 5.22 2.93 7.11
C PHE A 20 3.98 3.66 7.60
N SER A 21 3.39 3.16 8.70
CA SER A 21 2.16 3.72 9.24
C SER A 21 2.34 5.17 9.69
N SER A 22 3.41 5.44 10.43
CA SER A 22 3.68 6.78 10.94
C SER A 22 3.86 7.77 9.81
N LYS A 23 4.64 7.39 8.80
CA LYS A 23 4.90 8.30 7.69
C LYS A 23 3.63 8.55 6.88
N LEU A 24 2.89 7.49 6.59
CA LEU A 24 1.67 7.62 5.79
C LEU A 24 0.65 8.52 6.49
N GLU A 25 0.49 8.33 7.80
CA GLU A 25 -0.44 9.18 8.54
C GLU A 25 0.02 10.63 8.56
N SER A 26 1.32 10.86 8.67
CA SER A 26 1.84 12.21 8.80
C SER A 26 1.71 13.03 7.52
N ILE A 27 1.72 12.37 6.35
CA ILE A 27 1.66 13.08 5.07
C ILE A 27 0.27 13.08 4.44
N SER A 28 -0.68 12.35 5.02
CA SER A 28 -2.04 12.28 4.46
C SER A 28 -2.83 13.53 4.81
N ALA A 29 -3.64 14.00 3.85
CA ALA A 29 -4.47 15.19 4.02
C ALA A 29 -5.88 14.80 4.50
N ASN A 30 -6.74 15.80 4.66
CA ASN A 30 -8.14 15.57 5.04
C ASN A 30 -9.01 15.18 3.86
N HIS A 31 -8.55 15.46 2.66
CA HIS A 31 -9.30 15.14 1.43
C HIS A 31 -8.32 14.81 0.32
N SER A 32 -8.83 14.15 -0.72
CA SER A 32 -7.99 13.66 -1.80
C SER A 32 -7.32 14.80 -2.58
N LYS A 33 -6.05 14.61 -2.91
CA LYS A 33 -5.28 15.50 -3.77
C LYS A 33 -4.78 14.76 -5.00
N GLU A 34 -5.34 13.58 -5.27
CA GLU A 34 -5.00 12.76 -6.43
C GLU A 34 -3.54 12.34 -6.45
N LYS A 35 -2.97 12.07 -5.26
CA LYS A 35 -1.56 11.69 -5.13
C LYS A 35 -1.40 10.42 -4.30
N CYS A 36 -2.37 9.51 -4.39
CA CYS A 36 -2.35 8.33 -3.55
C CYS A 36 -1.09 7.48 -3.73
N ALA A 37 -0.69 7.24 -4.98
CA ALA A 37 0.50 6.42 -5.23
C ALA A 37 1.76 7.11 -4.71
N LYS A 38 1.83 8.42 -4.80
CA LYS A 38 2.98 9.16 -4.30
C LYS A 38 3.12 8.99 -2.79
N ASN A 39 2.02 9.09 -2.06
CA ASN A 39 2.06 8.97 -0.61
C ASN A 39 2.44 7.56 -0.19
N ILE A 40 1.89 6.55 -0.85
CA ILE A 40 2.27 5.17 -0.56
C ILE A 40 3.75 4.94 -0.85
N ARG A 41 4.25 5.50 -1.96
CA ARG A 41 5.67 5.39 -2.28
C ARG A 41 6.54 6.00 -1.18
N ILE A 42 6.20 7.19 -0.74
CA ILE A 42 6.97 7.88 0.30
C ILE A 42 6.95 7.08 1.60
N ALA A 43 5.79 6.55 1.97
CA ALA A 43 5.66 5.79 3.21
C ALA A 43 6.45 4.48 3.14
N LEU A 44 6.39 3.77 2.01
CA LEU A 44 7.15 2.54 1.83
C LEU A 44 8.65 2.81 1.82
N GLN A 45 9.06 3.89 1.19
CA GLN A 45 10.47 4.26 1.15
C GLN A 45 10.99 4.55 2.57
N ALA A 46 10.21 5.26 3.37
CA ALA A 46 10.57 5.55 4.75
C ALA A 46 10.68 4.27 5.58
N ALA A 47 9.93 3.24 5.20
CA ALA A 47 9.93 1.96 5.89
C ALA A 47 11.03 1.01 5.41
N GLY A 48 11.82 1.42 4.41
CA GLY A 48 12.92 0.61 3.92
C GLY A 48 12.65 -0.17 2.65
N ALA A 49 11.49 0.02 2.01
CA ALA A 49 11.18 -0.68 0.77
C ALA A 49 11.95 -0.09 -0.41
N ASP A 50 12.21 -0.93 -1.40
CA ASP A 50 12.85 -0.49 -2.63
C ASP A 50 11.77 -0.11 -3.64
N VAL A 51 11.51 1.19 -3.75
CA VAL A 51 10.51 1.71 -4.68
C VAL A 51 11.15 2.64 -5.70
N SER A 52 12.44 2.43 -5.97
CA SER A 52 13.18 3.28 -6.90
C SER A 52 12.61 3.21 -8.31
N LYS A 53 12.05 2.05 -8.69
CA LYS A 53 11.40 1.88 -9.98
C LYS A 53 9.93 1.61 -9.74
N HIS A 54 9.14 2.65 -9.75
CA HIS A 54 7.72 2.55 -9.46
C HIS A 54 6.91 3.10 -10.63
N PRO A 55 5.71 2.55 -10.85
CA PRO A 55 4.84 3.12 -11.88
C PRO A 55 4.19 4.41 -11.39
N VAL A 56 3.68 5.19 -12.33
CA VAL A 56 2.94 6.41 -12.00
C VAL A 56 1.54 6.07 -11.51
N ALA A 57 0.87 5.14 -12.20
CA ALA A 57 -0.52 4.81 -11.92
C ALA A 57 -0.63 3.84 -10.75
N ALA A 58 -1.53 4.16 -9.81
CA ALA A 58 -1.78 3.29 -8.66
C ALA A 58 -2.18 1.89 -9.10
N SER A 59 -2.96 1.79 -10.16
CA SER A 59 -3.45 0.51 -10.68
C SER A 59 -2.32 -0.45 -11.06
N ASP A 60 -1.13 0.07 -11.32
CA ASP A 60 0.00 -0.74 -11.81
C ASP A 60 0.98 -1.12 -10.70
N TRP A 61 0.66 -0.82 -9.45
CA TRP A 61 1.62 -0.99 -8.34
C TRP A 61 1.76 -2.42 -7.82
N GLY A 62 0.96 -3.36 -8.32
CA GLY A 62 1.02 -4.73 -7.83
C GLY A 62 2.41 -5.34 -7.88
N GLN A 63 3.11 -5.19 -9.01
CA GLN A 63 4.43 -5.77 -9.17
C GLN A 63 5.46 -5.12 -8.23
N THR A 64 5.34 -3.81 -8.02
CA THR A 64 6.25 -3.12 -7.10
C THR A 64 6.08 -3.64 -5.68
N LEU A 65 4.83 -3.90 -5.28
CA LEU A 65 4.56 -4.46 -3.96
C LEU A 65 5.12 -5.87 -3.85
N GLU A 66 4.93 -6.69 -4.88
CA GLU A 66 5.42 -8.07 -4.85
C GLU A 66 6.93 -8.13 -4.78
N LYS A 67 7.62 -7.21 -5.45
CA LYS A 67 9.08 -7.13 -5.39
C LYS A 67 9.57 -6.83 -3.98
N ASN A 68 8.73 -6.24 -3.16
CA ASN A 68 9.09 -5.85 -1.81
C ASN A 68 8.53 -6.79 -0.75
N GLY A 69 8.14 -8.00 -1.15
CA GLY A 69 7.74 -9.01 -0.20
C GLY A 69 6.26 -9.05 0.12
N TYR A 70 5.46 -8.24 -0.57
CA TYR A 70 4.02 -8.30 -0.41
C TYR A 70 3.45 -9.46 -1.22
N LYS A 71 2.41 -10.05 -0.70
CA LYS A 71 1.73 -11.16 -1.35
C LYS A 71 0.27 -10.79 -1.58
N LYS A 72 -0.22 -11.09 -2.78
CA LYS A 72 -1.62 -10.85 -3.10
C LYS A 72 -2.48 -11.87 -2.38
N ILE A 73 -3.47 -11.41 -1.64
CA ILE A 73 -4.37 -12.28 -0.88
C ILE A 73 -5.81 -11.89 -1.19
N LYS A 74 -6.75 -12.68 -0.69
CA LYS A 74 -8.15 -12.32 -0.77
C LYS A 74 -8.38 -11.06 0.04
N PRO A 75 -9.23 -10.14 -0.44
CA PRO A 75 -9.49 -8.92 0.31
C PRO A 75 -9.91 -9.21 1.75
N ALA A 76 -9.26 -8.54 2.69
CA ALA A 76 -9.49 -8.75 4.11
C ALA A 76 -9.96 -7.45 4.77
N PHE A 77 -10.93 -6.78 4.16
CA PHE A 77 -11.40 -5.47 4.63
C PHE A 77 -12.07 -5.53 5.99
N ASN A 78 -12.59 -6.69 6.39
CA ASN A 78 -13.18 -6.83 7.74
C ASN A 78 -12.15 -7.11 8.82
N ARG A 79 -10.93 -7.48 8.44
CA ARG A 79 -9.86 -7.76 9.40
C ARG A 79 -8.52 -7.30 8.85
N PRO A 80 -8.39 -6.02 8.53
CA PRO A 80 -7.13 -5.53 7.98
C PRO A 80 -6.03 -5.58 9.04
N GLN A 81 -4.79 -5.74 8.59
CA GLN A 81 -3.63 -5.71 9.45
C GLN A 81 -2.76 -4.52 9.08
N GLU A 82 -2.06 -3.98 10.07
CA GLU A 82 -1.15 -2.88 9.81
C GLU A 82 -0.19 -3.24 8.69
N GLY A 83 -0.07 -2.33 7.71
CA GLY A 83 0.79 -2.55 6.56
C GLY A 83 0.09 -3.14 5.36
N ASP A 84 -1.15 -3.59 5.51
CA ASP A 84 -1.92 -4.08 4.35
C ASP A 84 -2.09 -2.94 3.35
N ILE A 85 -2.05 -3.29 2.07
CA ILE A 85 -2.23 -2.34 0.98
C ILE A 85 -3.23 -2.92 0.00
N TYR A 86 -4.19 -2.09 -0.45
CA TYR A 86 -5.07 -2.52 -1.52
C TYR A 86 -4.98 -1.56 -2.69
N ILE A 87 -5.27 -2.10 -3.86
CA ILE A 87 -5.31 -1.36 -5.10
C ILE A 87 -6.71 -1.48 -5.67
N ILE A 88 -7.28 -0.37 -6.14
CA ILE A 88 -8.49 -0.40 -6.96
C ILE A 88 -8.01 -0.25 -8.39
N GLU A 89 -8.35 -1.23 -9.22
CA GLU A 89 -7.94 -1.21 -10.62
C GLU A 89 -8.62 -0.06 -11.35
N ARG A 90 -7.99 0.39 -12.43
CA ARG A 90 -8.52 1.52 -13.19
C ARG A 90 -9.92 1.23 -13.70
N THR A 91 -10.71 2.27 -13.76
CA THR A 91 -12.06 2.23 -14.28
C THR A 91 -12.20 3.30 -15.35
N SER A 92 -13.37 3.34 -16.00
CA SER A 92 -13.61 4.35 -17.03
C SER A 92 -13.57 5.76 -16.45
N GLY A 93 -13.96 5.92 -15.20
CA GLY A 93 -13.96 7.21 -14.54
C GLY A 93 -12.69 7.53 -13.74
N HIS A 94 -11.81 6.54 -13.57
CA HIS A 94 -10.59 6.69 -12.76
C HIS A 94 -9.43 5.96 -13.44
N THR A 95 -8.76 6.69 -14.34
CA THR A 95 -7.77 6.14 -15.25
C THR A 95 -6.55 5.55 -14.54
N TYR A 96 -6.19 6.10 -13.39
CA TYR A 96 -4.99 5.66 -12.66
C TYR A 96 -5.29 4.67 -11.54
N GLY A 97 -6.57 4.43 -11.26
CA GLY A 97 -6.93 3.58 -10.13
C GLY A 97 -6.67 4.26 -8.81
N HIS A 98 -6.51 3.44 -7.76
CA HIS A 98 -6.33 3.96 -6.41
C HIS A 98 -5.49 2.97 -5.61
N ILE A 99 -4.75 3.48 -4.62
CA ILE A 99 -3.96 2.64 -3.73
C ILE A 99 -4.01 3.26 -2.34
N ALA A 100 -4.14 2.41 -1.33
CA ALA A 100 -4.18 2.87 0.06
C ALA A 100 -3.56 1.83 0.98
N GLY A 101 -3.11 2.28 2.15
CA GLY A 101 -2.49 1.42 3.14
C GLY A 101 -3.21 1.50 4.47
N TYR A 102 -3.20 0.39 5.21
CA TYR A 102 -3.81 0.31 6.52
C TYR A 102 -2.74 0.54 7.59
N THR A 103 -2.97 1.54 8.44
CA THR A 103 -1.97 1.92 9.45
C THR A 103 -2.26 1.38 10.83
N GLY A 104 -3.36 0.66 10.98
CA GLY A 104 -3.87 0.27 12.29
C GLY A 104 -4.92 1.26 12.80
N ASN A 105 -4.92 2.47 12.25
CA ASN A 105 -5.89 3.50 12.63
C ASN A 105 -6.88 3.81 11.50
N GLY A 106 -6.76 3.11 10.39
CA GLY A 106 -7.66 3.29 9.26
C GLY A 106 -6.92 3.16 7.94
N TRP A 107 -7.63 3.40 6.87
CA TRP A 107 -7.09 3.38 5.51
C TRP A 107 -6.64 4.78 5.13
N PHE A 108 -5.39 4.87 4.70
CA PHE A 108 -4.78 6.15 4.31
C PHE A 108 -4.20 6.03 2.91
N SER A 109 -4.41 7.08 2.13
CA SER A 109 -3.78 7.22 0.82
C SER A 109 -3.11 8.59 0.81
N ASP A 110 -3.49 9.48 -0.10
CA ASP A 110 -3.11 10.89 0.02
C ASP A 110 -4.03 11.61 0.99
N PHE A 111 -5.04 10.89 1.51
CA PHE A 111 -5.94 11.45 2.53
C PHE A 111 -6.38 10.33 3.45
N ARG A 112 -6.88 10.72 4.62
CA ARG A 112 -7.45 9.77 5.57
C ARG A 112 -8.84 9.39 5.09
N GLN A 113 -9.02 8.11 4.75
CA GLN A 113 -10.27 7.63 4.17
C GLN A 113 -11.26 7.23 5.25
N LYS A 114 -12.54 7.44 5.00
CA LYS A 114 -13.59 6.97 5.90
C LYS A 114 -13.84 5.48 5.73
N THR A 115 -13.55 4.96 4.54
CA THR A 115 -13.75 3.56 4.21
C THR A 115 -12.84 3.19 3.07
N TYR A 116 -12.71 1.87 2.81
CA TYR A 116 -11.94 1.42 1.66
C TYR A 116 -12.69 1.65 0.34
N ALA A 117 -14.00 1.77 0.38
CA ALA A 117 -14.82 1.87 -0.83
C ALA A 117 -14.94 3.33 -1.26
N VAL A 118 -13.86 3.85 -1.85
CA VAL A 118 -13.80 5.27 -2.23
C VAL A 118 -14.37 5.54 -3.61
N TYR A 119 -14.59 4.49 -4.42
CA TYR A 119 -15.22 4.64 -5.74
C TYR A 119 -16.67 4.21 -5.66
N LYS A 120 -17.54 4.90 -6.40
CA LYS A 120 -18.96 4.62 -6.40
C LYS A 120 -19.40 3.71 -7.55
N GLU A 121 -18.50 3.39 -8.46
CA GLU A 121 -18.84 2.52 -9.59
C GLU A 121 -19.15 1.11 -9.12
N LYS A 122 -19.98 0.40 -9.90
CA LYS A 122 -20.43 -0.93 -9.50
C LYS A 122 -19.40 -2.02 -9.79
N ASP A 123 -18.58 -1.82 -10.81
CA ASP A 123 -17.66 -2.86 -11.27
C ASP A 123 -16.24 -2.63 -10.77
N VAL A 124 -16.12 -2.17 -9.54
CA VAL A 124 -14.81 -1.90 -8.95
C VAL A 124 -14.12 -3.22 -8.61
N LYS A 125 -12.87 -3.34 -9.05
CA LYS A 125 -12.06 -4.53 -8.77
C LYS A 125 -10.96 -4.17 -7.81
N TYR A 126 -10.83 -4.95 -6.74
CA TYR A 126 -9.83 -4.75 -5.70
C TYR A 126 -8.74 -5.80 -5.79
N SER A 127 -7.49 -5.37 -5.59
CA SER A 127 -6.36 -6.26 -5.36
C SER A 127 -5.83 -5.95 -3.97
N TYR A 128 -5.64 -6.97 -3.14
CA TYR A 128 -5.31 -6.79 -1.73
C TYR A 128 -3.98 -7.47 -1.46
N TYR A 129 -3.09 -6.76 -0.76
CA TYR A 129 -1.73 -7.23 -0.52
C TYR A 129 -1.38 -7.15 0.95
N ARG A 130 -0.65 -8.18 1.41
CA ARG A 130 -0.16 -8.22 2.79
C ARG A 130 1.31 -8.58 2.76
N LEU A 131 2.09 -7.89 3.60
CA LEU A 131 3.51 -8.19 3.68
C LEU A 131 3.69 -9.60 4.23
N ASP A 132 4.42 -10.41 3.47
CA ASP A 132 4.70 -11.79 3.84
C ASP A 132 6.02 -11.81 4.60
N SER A 133 5.96 -11.95 5.90
CA SER A 133 7.17 -11.92 6.74
C SER A 133 7.61 -13.29 7.21
#